data_9fb9e2f5ab03e5889569efbab3513b20
#
_entry.id   9fb9e2f5ab03e5889569efbab3513b20
#
_cell.length_a   1.000
_cell.length_b   1.000
_cell.length_c   1.000
_cell.angle_alpha   90.00
_cell.angle_beta   90.00
_cell.angle_gamma   90.00
#
_symmetry.space_group_name_H-M   'P 1'
#
loop_
_entity.id
_entity.type
_entity.pdbx_description
1 polymer ?
#
loop_
_entity_poly.entity_id
_entity_poly.type
_entity_poly.pdbx_seq_one_letter_code
_entity_poly.pdbx_strand_id
1 'polypeptide(L)'
;DKQWSEELQKILIKEKISLTIINKSLSGETTGGGLSRLENIIANSKPSYILIELGGNDALRGYPPAKIKNNIQEMINLSIKQGVKVLLMQIRILPNYGKRYQTSFESLYVEVSEENNIPLIPFMLNDIALNKELMLNDGIHPNATAQPLIAEFLYTNLLPLMSEVD
;
A
#
# COMPACT_ATOMS: atom_id res chain seq x y z
N ASP A 1 -5.94 19.05 2.75
CA ASP A 1 -4.57 18.51 2.74
C ASP A 1 -4.37 17.69 1.48
N LYS A 2 -3.33 17.99 0.69
CA LYS A 2 -3.03 17.26 -0.54
C LYS A 2 -2.69 15.81 -0.17
N GLN A 3 -3.34 14.85 -0.84
CA GLN A 3 -3.04 13.43 -0.72
C GLN A 3 -2.44 12.92 -2.03
N TRP A 4 -1.51 11.97 -1.95
CA TRP A 4 -0.88 11.38 -3.13
C TRP A 4 -1.89 10.82 -4.14
N SER A 5 -3.02 10.30 -3.66
CA SER A 5 -4.08 9.76 -4.52
C SER A 5 -4.73 10.82 -5.42
N GLU A 6 -4.88 12.05 -4.92
CA GLU A 6 -5.38 13.18 -5.70
C GLU A 6 -4.33 13.65 -6.73
N GLU A 7 -3.06 13.70 -6.33
CA GLU A 7 -1.96 14.05 -7.23
C GLU A 7 -1.79 12.99 -8.34
N LEU A 8 -1.89 11.69 -7.99
CA LEU A 8 -1.85 10.62 -8.98
C LEU A 8 -3.04 10.70 -9.95
N GLN A 9 -4.25 11.01 -9.47
CA GLN A 9 -5.40 11.20 -10.36
C GLN A 9 -5.18 12.34 -11.35
N LYS A 10 -4.52 13.43 -10.95
CA LYS A 10 -4.15 14.53 -11.86
C LYS A 10 -3.17 14.09 -12.94
N ILE A 11 -2.16 13.27 -12.58
CA ILE A 11 -1.22 12.69 -13.54
C ILE A 11 -1.98 11.83 -14.55
N LEU A 12 -2.84 10.93 -14.10
CA LEU A 12 -3.64 10.05 -14.98
C LEU A 12 -4.50 10.84 -15.97
N ILE A 13 -5.14 11.92 -15.51
CA ILE A 13 -5.93 12.81 -16.38
C ILE A 13 -5.04 13.49 -17.43
N LYS A 14 -3.90 14.03 -17.01
CA LYS A 14 -2.93 14.69 -17.90
C LYS A 14 -2.42 13.75 -18.99
N GLU A 15 -2.11 12.52 -18.61
CA GLU A 15 -1.61 11.47 -19.51
C GLU A 15 -2.74 10.76 -20.30
N LYS A 16 -4.01 11.20 -20.12
CA LYS A 16 -5.22 10.67 -20.80
C LYS A 16 -5.47 9.18 -20.51
N ILE A 17 -5.12 8.74 -19.31
CA ILE A 17 -5.33 7.36 -18.84
C ILE A 17 -6.69 7.28 -18.17
N SER A 18 -7.54 6.37 -18.65
CA SER A 18 -8.90 6.18 -18.15
C SER A 18 -8.93 5.29 -16.90
N LEU A 19 -8.31 5.78 -15.82
CA LEU A 19 -8.34 5.14 -14.50
C LEU A 19 -8.89 6.12 -13.47
N THR A 20 -9.74 5.62 -12.57
CA THR A 20 -10.26 6.39 -11.43
C THR A 20 -9.73 5.80 -10.13
N ILE A 21 -9.13 6.65 -9.31
CA ILE A 21 -8.62 6.28 -7.99
C ILE A 21 -9.70 6.51 -6.95
N ILE A 22 -10.03 5.47 -6.21
CA ILE A 22 -10.96 5.51 -5.08
C ILE A 22 -10.18 5.28 -3.80
N ASN A 23 -9.83 6.35 -3.11
CA ASN A 23 -9.13 6.25 -1.83
C ASN A 23 -10.07 5.79 -0.72
N LYS A 24 -9.79 4.63 -0.13
CA LYS A 24 -10.51 4.03 0.99
C LYS A 24 -9.64 3.90 2.25
N SER A 25 -8.49 4.57 2.26
CA SER A 25 -7.59 4.58 3.42
C SER A 25 -8.22 5.25 4.63
N LEU A 26 -7.91 4.72 5.82
CA LEU A 26 -8.25 5.34 7.10
C LEU A 26 -6.95 5.55 7.89
N SER A 27 -6.81 6.72 8.48
CA SER A 27 -5.65 7.01 9.33
C SER A 27 -5.59 6.05 10.53
N GLY A 28 -4.41 5.49 10.81
CA GLY A 28 -4.23 4.54 11.90
C GLY A 28 -4.77 3.13 11.65
N GLU A 29 -5.21 2.81 10.43
CA GLU A 29 -5.77 1.51 10.06
C GLU A 29 -4.75 0.39 10.19
N THR A 30 -5.19 -0.76 10.73
CA THR A 30 -4.41 -1.99 10.80
C THR A 30 -4.85 -2.98 9.73
N THR A 31 -4.07 -4.04 9.52
CA THR A 31 -4.45 -5.12 8.60
C THR A 31 -5.77 -5.78 9.01
N GLY A 32 -6.02 -5.96 10.31
CA GLY A 32 -7.28 -6.50 10.80
C GLY A 32 -8.48 -5.57 10.56
N GLY A 33 -8.30 -4.26 10.71
CA GLY A 33 -9.33 -3.26 10.40
C GLY A 33 -9.63 -3.23 8.90
N GLY A 34 -8.60 -3.17 8.05
CA GLY A 34 -8.74 -3.23 6.60
C GLY A 34 -9.49 -4.48 6.12
N LEU A 35 -9.11 -5.65 6.64
CA LEU A 35 -9.76 -6.93 6.34
C LEU A 35 -11.25 -6.90 6.69
N SER A 36 -11.60 -6.39 7.87
CA SER A 36 -13.00 -6.40 8.35
C SER A 36 -13.97 -5.60 7.48
N ARG A 37 -13.49 -4.62 6.72
CA ARG A 37 -14.32 -3.76 5.86
C ARG A 37 -14.13 -4.00 4.35
N LEU A 38 -13.18 -4.85 3.97
CA LEU A 38 -12.79 -5.06 2.57
C LEU A 38 -13.94 -5.55 1.70
N GLU A 39 -14.74 -6.51 2.19
CA GLU A 39 -15.89 -7.05 1.44
C GLU A 39 -16.89 -5.94 1.07
N ASN A 40 -17.21 -5.06 2.02
CA ASN A 40 -18.09 -3.92 1.77
C ASN A 40 -17.47 -2.91 0.80
N ILE A 41 -16.16 -2.69 0.86
CA ILE A 41 -15.44 -1.82 -0.08
C ILE A 41 -15.56 -2.37 -1.50
N ILE A 42 -15.29 -3.65 -1.69
CA ILE A 42 -15.35 -4.28 -3.02
C ILE A 42 -16.80 -4.24 -3.56
N ALA A 43 -17.78 -4.61 -2.74
CA ALA A 43 -19.18 -4.63 -3.13
C ALA A 43 -19.70 -3.26 -3.59
N ASN A 44 -19.31 -2.18 -2.87
CA ASN A 44 -19.79 -0.84 -3.15
C ASN A 44 -18.98 -0.12 -4.26
N SER A 45 -17.69 -0.39 -4.36
CA SER A 45 -16.80 0.32 -5.30
C SER A 45 -16.58 -0.44 -6.61
N LYS A 46 -16.77 -1.77 -6.61
CA LYS A 46 -16.55 -2.69 -7.74
C LYS A 46 -15.23 -2.41 -8.48
N PRO A 47 -14.11 -2.40 -7.78
CA PRO A 47 -12.83 -2.02 -8.39
C PRO A 47 -12.32 -3.13 -9.29
N SER A 48 -11.62 -2.77 -10.38
CA SER A 48 -10.86 -3.74 -11.18
C SER A 48 -9.57 -4.16 -10.48
N TYR A 49 -8.96 -3.23 -9.75
CA TYR A 49 -7.72 -3.44 -9.00
C TYR A 49 -7.87 -2.93 -7.57
N ILE A 50 -7.16 -3.57 -6.65
CA ILE A 50 -6.98 -3.08 -5.29
C ILE A 50 -5.50 -3.00 -4.96
N LEU A 51 -5.07 -1.86 -4.45
CA LEU A 51 -3.74 -1.69 -3.85
C LEU A 51 -3.87 -1.85 -2.34
N ILE A 52 -3.19 -2.87 -1.80
CA ILE A 52 -3.09 -3.11 -0.36
C ILE A 52 -1.80 -2.47 0.15
N GLU A 53 -1.95 -1.41 0.92
CA GLU A 53 -0.89 -0.67 1.61
C GLU A 53 -1.22 -0.63 3.11
N LEU A 54 -1.01 -1.74 3.80
CA LEU A 54 -1.34 -1.92 5.22
C LEU A 54 -0.24 -2.71 5.95
N GLY A 55 -0.18 -2.56 7.27
CA GLY A 55 0.75 -3.27 8.15
C GLY A 55 1.66 -2.34 8.95
N GLY A 56 1.89 -1.12 8.51
CA GLY A 56 2.69 -0.14 9.25
C GLY A 56 2.14 0.12 10.65
N ASN A 57 0.84 0.33 10.77
CA ASN A 57 0.18 0.53 12.07
C ASN A 57 0.16 -0.72 12.95
N ASP A 58 0.12 -1.90 12.37
CA ASP A 58 0.29 -3.18 13.09
C ASP A 58 1.70 -3.26 13.70
N ALA A 59 2.71 -2.93 12.90
CA ALA A 59 4.11 -2.92 13.36
C ALA A 59 4.35 -1.87 14.45
N LEU A 60 3.82 -0.65 14.30
CA LEU A 60 3.89 0.39 15.34
C LEU A 60 3.29 -0.06 16.68
N ARG A 61 2.31 -0.96 16.64
CA ARG A 61 1.67 -1.57 17.82
C ARG A 61 2.33 -2.87 18.28
N GLY A 62 3.42 -3.29 17.63
CA GLY A 62 4.15 -4.51 17.96
C GLY A 62 3.39 -5.81 17.67
N TYR A 63 2.46 -5.81 16.71
CA TYR A 63 1.74 -7.03 16.36
C TYR A 63 2.68 -8.07 15.72
N PRO A 64 2.46 -9.35 16.00
CA PRO A 64 3.29 -10.41 15.42
C PRO A 64 3.25 -10.40 13.88
N PRO A 65 4.39 -10.46 13.18
CA PRO A 65 4.44 -10.50 11.71
C PRO A 65 3.57 -11.60 11.10
N ALA A 66 3.47 -12.76 11.75
CA ALA A 66 2.60 -13.85 11.31
C ALA A 66 1.10 -13.46 11.27
N LYS A 67 0.65 -12.64 12.24
CA LYS A 67 -0.73 -12.14 12.24
C LYS A 67 -0.96 -11.16 11.09
N ILE A 68 0.01 -10.29 10.83
CA ILE A 68 -0.04 -9.33 9.73
C ILE A 68 -0.09 -10.08 8.40
N LYS A 69 0.81 -11.07 8.21
CA LYS A 69 0.84 -11.94 7.02
C LYS A 69 -0.50 -12.61 6.78
N ASN A 70 -1.09 -13.22 7.81
CA ASN A 70 -2.38 -13.90 7.70
C ASN A 70 -3.50 -12.94 7.26
N ASN A 71 -3.59 -11.74 7.85
CA ASN A 71 -4.60 -10.77 7.48
C ASN A 71 -4.44 -10.29 6.03
N ILE A 72 -3.20 -10.05 5.58
CA ILE A 72 -2.92 -9.69 4.19
C ILE A 72 -3.30 -10.83 3.25
N GLN A 73 -2.95 -12.08 3.59
CA GLN A 73 -3.32 -13.26 2.81
C GLN A 73 -4.83 -13.40 2.68
N GLU A 74 -5.59 -13.18 3.75
CA GLU A 74 -7.04 -13.23 3.70
C GLU A 74 -7.64 -12.11 2.84
N MET A 75 -7.08 -10.90 2.89
CA MET A 75 -7.49 -9.81 1.99
C MET A 75 -7.24 -10.15 0.52
N ILE A 76 -6.11 -10.77 0.21
CA ILE A 76 -5.79 -11.22 -1.15
C ILE A 76 -6.79 -12.28 -1.61
N ASN A 77 -7.03 -13.31 -0.80
CA ASN A 77 -7.96 -14.39 -1.10
C ASN A 77 -9.38 -13.86 -1.35
N LEU A 78 -9.84 -12.93 -0.50
CA LEU A 78 -11.14 -12.31 -0.63
C LEU A 78 -11.25 -11.50 -1.94
N SER A 79 -10.23 -10.72 -2.26
CA SER A 79 -10.19 -9.90 -3.48
C SER A 79 -10.21 -10.77 -4.74
N ILE A 80 -9.35 -11.78 -4.81
CA ILE A 80 -9.28 -12.72 -5.95
C ILE A 80 -10.62 -13.45 -6.13
N LYS A 81 -11.23 -13.92 -5.04
CA LYS A 81 -12.54 -14.58 -5.05
C LYS A 81 -13.64 -13.68 -5.64
N GLN A 82 -13.53 -12.37 -5.47
CA GLN A 82 -14.44 -11.36 -6.01
C GLN A 82 -14.05 -10.89 -7.43
N GLY A 83 -13.03 -11.50 -8.05
CA GLY A 83 -12.56 -11.13 -9.39
C GLY A 83 -11.74 -9.84 -9.43
N VAL A 84 -11.24 -9.36 -8.29
CA VAL A 84 -10.44 -8.13 -8.19
C VAL A 84 -8.96 -8.49 -8.25
N LYS A 85 -8.22 -7.83 -9.13
CA LYS A 85 -6.77 -7.97 -9.23
C LYS A 85 -6.08 -7.25 -8.07
N VAL A 86 -5.10 -7.90 -7.44
CA VAL A 86 -4.43 -7.39 -6.25
C VAL A 86 -3.03 -6.92 -6.57
N LEU A 87 -2.70 -5.74 -6.07
CA LEU A 87 -1.38 -5.16 -6.03
C LEU A 87 -0.99 -5.01 -4.55
N LEU A 88 0.18 -5.50 -4.17
CA LEU A 88 0.66 -5.41 -2.79
C LEU A 88 1.80 -4.40 -2.71
N MET A 89 1.75 -3.48 -1.75
CA MET A 89 2.85 -2.57 -1.48
C MET A 89 3.67 -3.08 -0.30
N GLN A 90 4.99 -3.12 -0.47
CA GLN A 90 5.91 -3.36 0.63
C GLN A 90 5.85 -2.21 1.63
N ILE A 91 5.80 -2.53 2.92
CA ILE A 91 5.98 -1.56 4.00
C ILE A 91 7.31 -1.83 4.68
N ARG A 92 8.01 -0.76 5.07
CA ARG A 92 9.21 -0.81 5.90
C ARG A 92 8.97 -0.08 7.20
N ILE A 93 9.70 -0.49 8.22
CA ILE A 93 9.63 0.12 9.55
C ILE A 93 11.00 0.64 9.99
N LEU A 94 10.98 1.55 10.96
CA LEU A 94 12.19 2.11 11.52
C LEU A 94 13.03 1.03 12.23
N PRO A 95 14.37 1.16 12.23
CA PRO A 95 15.28 0.14 12.79
C PRO A 95 15.16 -0.08 14.31
N ASN A 96 14.50 0.84 15.02
CA ASN A 96 14.34 0.79 16.49
C ASN A 96 13.44 -0.35 17.00
N TYR A 97 12.74 -1.08 16.11
CA TYR A 97 11.92 -2.25 16.48
C TYR A 97 12.73 -3.55 16.65
N GLY A 98 14.05 -3.47 16.45
CA GLY A 98 14.96 -4.62 16.52
C GLY A 98 15.03 -5.41 15.22
N LYS A 99 16.26 -5.80 14.88
CA LYS A 99 16.59 -6.42 13.58
C LYS A 99 15.74 -7.65 13.26
N ARG A 100 15.49 -8.52 14.27
CA ARG A 100 14.71 -9.76 14.04
C ARG A 100 13.26 -9.44 13.64
N TYR A 101 12.62 -8.53 14.34
CA TYR A 101 11.26 -8.13 14.03
C TYR A 101 11.19 -7.45 12.67
N GLN A 102 12.08 -6.49 12.41
CA GLN A 102 12.16 -5.78 11.13
C GLN A 102 12.32 -6.76 9.95
N THR A 103 13.28 -7.71 10.04
CA THR A 103 13.49 -8.70 8.99
C THR A 103 12.22 -9.52 8.75
N SER A 104 11.60 -10.05 9.82
CA SER A 104 10.37 -10.86 9.69
C SER A 104 9.18 -10.06 9.18
N PHE A 105 9.11 -8.76 9.51
CA PHE A 105 8.06 -7.88 9.03
C PHE A 105 8.24 -7.53 7.54
N GLU A 106 9.45 -7.21 7.12
CA GLU A 106 9.70 -6.82 5.73
C GLU A 106 9.65 -8.02 4.79
N SER A 107 10.10 -9.23 5.22
CA SER A 107 10.06 -10.44 4.41
C SER A 107 8.63 -10.93 4.13
N LEU A 108 7.67 -10.69 5.04
CA LEU A 108 6.31 -11.17 4.85
C LEU A 108 5.66 -10.67 3.54
N TYR A 109 5.97 -9.46 3.09
CA TYR A 109 5.41 -8.91 1.84
C TYR A 109 5.95 -9.63 0.62
N VAL A 110 7.25 -9.95 0.62
CA VAL A 110 7.89 -10.73 -0.44
C VAL A 110 7.29 -12.13 -0.49
N GLU A 111 7.23 -12.81 0.67
CA GLU A 111 6.66 -14.14 0.79
C GLU A 111 5.21 -14.19 0.29
N VAL A 112 4.36 -13.27 0.75
CA VAL A 112 2.94 -13.23 0.33
C VAL A 112 2.80 -12.93 -1.16
N SER A 113 3.61 -12.03 -1.70
CA SER A 113 3.62 -11.73 -3.13
C SER A 113 3.99 -12.95 -3.97
N GLU A 114 5.05 -13.65 -3.61
CA GLU A 114 5.52 -14.86 -4.28
C GLU A 114 4.51 -16.03 -4.16
N GLU A 115 4.00 -16.28 -2.94
CA GLU A 115 3.01 -17.35 -2.67
C GLU A 115 1.71 -17.18 -3.48
N ASN A 116 1.33 -15.94 -3.80
CA ASN A 116 0.10 -15.65 -4.54
C ASN A 116 0.33 -15.25 -6.00
N ASN A 117 1.57 -15.18 -6.45
CA ASN A 117 1.95 -14.68 -7.78
C ASN A 117 1.31 -13.33 -8.11
N ILE A 118 1.36 -12.40 -7.16
CA ILE A 118 0.87 -11.02 -7.32
C ILE A 118 2.02 -10.01 -7.33
N PRO A 119 1.88 -8.86 -8.00
CA PRO A 119 2.92 -7.85 -8.02
C PRO A 119 3.20 -7.27 -6.63
N LEU A 120 4.49 -7.13 -6.29
CA LEU A 120 4.97 -6.39 -5.13
C LEU A 120 5.55 -5.04 -5.56
N ILE A 121 4.92 -3.97 -5.11
CA ILE A 121 5.38 -2.61 -5.35
C ILE A 121 6.37 -2.25 -4.25
N PRO A 122 7.53 -1.66 -4.58
CA PRO A 122 8.48 -1.22 -3.58
C PRO A 122 7.89 -0.19 -2.61
N PHE A 123 8.47 -0.06 -1.43
CA PHE A 123 8.01 0.91 -0.44
C PHE A 123 8.11 2.35 -0.95
N MET A 124 6.98 3.02 -1.08
CA MET A 124 6.86 4.34 -1.70
C MET A 124 7.60 5.47 -0.96
N LEU A 125 7.94 5.26 0.32
CA LEU A 125 8.67 6.24 1.12
C LEU A 125 10.17 5.94 1.21
N ASN A 126 10.70 4.97 0.48
CA ASN A 126 12.09 4.54 0.61
C ASN A 126 13.10 5.70 0.49
N ASP A 127 12.93 6.54 -0.53
CA ASP A 127 13.80 7.68 -0.78
C ASP A 127 13.30 8.96 -0.09
N ILE A 128 12.01 9.07 0.12
CA ILE A 128 11.35 10.22 0.78
C ILE A 128 11.69 10.26 2.25
N ALA A 129 11.68 9.11 2.95
CA ALA A 129 11.95 9.04 4.39
C ALA A 129 13.38 9.45 4.78
N LEU A 130 14.31 9.45 3.82
CA LEU A 130 15.68 9.91 4.03
C LEU A 130 15.82 11.45 4.03
N ASN A 131 14.83 12.15 3.47
CA ASN A 131 14.81 13.61 3.40
C ASN A 131 13.86 14.21 4.44
N LYS A 132 14.43 14.80 5.49
CA LYS A 132 13.65 15.41 6.58
C LYS A 132 12.72 16.54 6.13
N GLU A 133 13.03 17.22 5.02
CA GLU A 133 12.18 18.29 4.45
C GLU A 133 10.89 17.75 3.81
N LEU A 134 10.82 16.45 3.56
CA LEU A 134 9.66 15.76 2.98
C LEU A 134 8.80 15.04 4.03
N MET A 135 9.24 15.04 5.30
CA MET A 135 8.58 14.34 6.39
C MET A 135 7.95 15.33 7.38
N LEU A 136 6.91 14.88 8.07
CA LEU A 136 6.40 15.58 9.24
C LEU A 136 7.38 15.43 10.43
N ASN A 137 7.16 16.21 11.49
CA ASN A 137 8.02 16.19 12.68
C ASN A 137 8.02 14.84 13.41
N ASP A 138 7.08 13.97 13.15
CA ASP A 138 7.02 12.61 13.70
C ASP A 138 8.02 11.64 13.04
N GLY A 139 8.61 12.05 11.90
CA GLY A 139 9.58 11.25 11.15
C GLY A 139 9.01 9.98 10.49
N ILE A 140 7.69 9.85 10.47
CA ILE A 140 6.97 8.66 9.96
C ILE A 140 6.11 9.04 8.76
N HIS A 141 5.39 10.15 8.84
CA HIS A 141 4.45 10.56 7.80
C HIS A 141 5.07 11.58 6.84
N PRO A 142 4.88 11.42 5.53
CA PRO A 142 5.29 12.41 4.54
C PRO A 142 4.43 13.67 4.65
N ASN A 143 5.04 14.82 4.44
CA ASN A 143 4.33 16.10 4.43
C ASN A 143 3.68 16.40 3.05
N ALA A 144 3.04 17.56 2.93
CA ALA A 144 2.35 17.97 1.70
C ALA A 144 3.29 18.10 0.48
N THR A 145 4.56 18.43 0.70
CA THR A 145 5.57 18.57 -0.38
C THR A 145 5.96 17.21 -0.96
N ALA A 146 5.89 16.14 -0.16
CA ALA A 146 6.20 14.79 -0.59
C ALA A 146 5.08 14.15 -1.46
N GLN A 147 3.84 14.63 -1.36
CA GLN A 147 2.69 13.99 -2.00
C GLN A 147 2.81 13.88 -3.54
N PRO A 148 3.25 14.92 -4.27
CA PRO A 148 3.49 14.80 -5.71
C PRO A 148 4.58 13.77 -6.06
N LEU A 149 5.64 13.66 -5.25
CA LEU A 149 6.73 12.70 -5.47
C LEU A 149 6.25 11.26 -5.26
N ILE A 150 5.40 11.04 -4.26
CA ILE A 150 4.73 9.74 -4.04
C ILE A 150 3.84 9.40 -5.23
N ALA A 151 3.09 10.37 -5.75
CA ALA A 151 2.22 10.17 -6.90
C ALA A 151 3.01 9.79 -8.17
N GLU A 152 4.14 10.44 -8.43
CA GLU A 152 5.05 10.10 -9.54
C GLU A 152 5.64 8.71 -9.38
N PHE A 153 6.08 8.35 -8.17
CA PHE A 153 6.57 7.00 -7.86
C PHE A 153 5.49 5.95 -8.15
N LEU A 154 4.26 6.19 -7.69
CA LEU A 154 3.15 5.28 -7.92
C LEU A 154 2.75 5.19 -9.38
N TYR A 155 2.73 6.31 -10.11
CA TYR A 155 2.49 6.34 -11.54
C TYR A 155 3.47 5.42 -12.27
N THR A 156 4.76 5.53 -11.96
CA THR A 156 5.83 4.76 -12.61
C THR A 156 5.76 3.26 -12.28
N ASN A 157 5.38 2.91 -11.04
CA ASN A 157 5.42 1.52 -10.57
C ASN A 157 4.07 0.78 -10.71
N LEU A 158 2.93 1.48 -10.70
CA LEU A 158 1.61 0.85 -10.84
C LEU A 158 1.19 0.64 -12.28
N LEU A 159 1.40 1.65 -13.13
CA LEU A 159 0.84 1.65 -14.48
C LEU A 159 1.30 0.46 -15.34
N PRO A 160 2.60 0.08 -15.37
CA PRO A 160 3.03 -1.10 -16.13
C PRO A 160 2.34 -2.38 -15.67
N LEU A 161 2.08 -2.52 -14.37
CA LEU A 161 1.45 -3.71 -13.79
C LEU A 161 -0.06 -3.82 -14.11
N MET A 162 -0.68 -2.71 -14.47
CA MET A 162 -2.10 -2.65 -14.82
C MET A 162 -2.34 -2.89 -16.32
N SER A 163 -1.33 -2.72 -17.16
CA SER A 163 -1.40 -2.93 -18.62
C SER A 163 -1.04 -4.36 -19.05
N GLU A 164 -0.35 -5.13 -18.22
CA GLU A 164 0.09 -6.51 -18.53
C GLU A 164 -0.99 -7.59 -18.30
N VAL A 165 -2.22 -7.20 -17.99
CA VAL A 165 -3.26 -8.11 -17.51
C VAL A 165 -4.57 -8.03 -18.33
N ASP A 166 -4.44 -7.73 -19.63
CA ASP A 166 -5.53 -7.91 -20.62
C ASP A 166 -5.40 -9.24 -21.38
#